data_96b7d0ea2b0d3596bb54c9c41bdcf8a6
#
_entry.id   96b7d0ea2b0d3596bb54c9c41bdcf8a6
#
_cell.length_a   1.000
_cell.length_b   1.000
_cell.length_c   1.000
_cell.angle_alpha   90.00
_cell.angle_beta   90.00
_cell.angle_gamma   90.00
#
_symmetry.space_group_name_H-M   'P 1'
#
loop_
_entity.id
_entity.type
_entity.pdbx_description
1 polymer ?
#
loop_
_entity_poly.entity_id
_entity_poly.type
_entity_poly.pdbx_seq_one_letter_code
_entity_poly.pdbx_strand_id
1 'polypeptide(L)'
;SSTFTDAKGSMFLGRGFSYPIALEGALKLKELAYVHAEGYPAGEMKHGPLALIEDGMPVVVLAPRDNYYQKTISNMQEVIARGAKVLLITNKSKDEVMSENIWQTIEVESANEDLLPFLLTVPLQKLAYYSALKKGYDIDKPRNLAKSVTVE
;
A
#
# COMPACT_ATOMS: atom_id res chain seq x y z
N SER A 1 -7.52 -3.18 -9.98
CA SER A 1 -7.00 -4.40 -10.59
C SER A 1 -7.49 -5.63 -9.82
N SER A 2 -7.67 -6.75 -10.52
CA SER A 2 -8.17 -8.01 -9.96
C SER A 2 -7.32 -8.51 -8.78
N THR A 3 -6.04 -8.30 -8.82
CA THR A 3 -5.09 -8.73 -7.78
C THR A 3 -5.51 -8.28 -6.38
N PHE A 4 -5.95 -7.04 -6.20
CA PHE A 4 -6.40 -6.53 -4.90
C PHE A 4 -7.87 -6.89 -4.59
N THR A 5 -8.74 -6.95 -5.60
CA THR A 5 -10.17 -7.23 -5.39
C THR A 5 -10.46 -8.69 -5.06
N ASP A 6 -9.65 -9.60 -5.57
CA ASP A 6 -9.86 -11.04 -5.45
C ASP A 6 -8.98 -11.66 -4.34
N ALA A 7 -8.09 -10.85 -3.75
CA ALA A 7 -7.23 -11.30 -2.66
C ALA A 7 -7.99 -11.49 -1.35
N LYS A 8 -7.61 -12.49 -0.56
CA LYS A 8 -8.11 -12.71 0.80
C LYS A 8 -7.65 -11.61 1.76
N GLY A 9 -6.50 -11.01 1.48
CA GLY A 9 -5.92 -9.94 2.25
C GLY A 9 -4.81 -9.23 1.49
N SER A 10 -4.37 -8.09 2.01
CA SER A 10 -3.27 -7.31 1.47
C SER A 10 -2.49 -6.63 2.57
N MET A 11 -1.22 -6.34 2.33
CA MET A 11 -0.37 -5.60 3.25
C MET A 11 0.09 -4.28 2.64
N PHE A 12 0.30 -3.31 3.52
CA PHE A 12 0.81 -1.99 3.16
C PHE A 12 2.04 -1.70 4.03
N LEU A 13 3.17 -1.47 3.39
CA LEU A 13 4.45 -1.32 4.06
C LEU A 13 5.01 0.09 3.88
N GLY A 14 5.49 0.67 4.97
CA GLY A 14 6.18 1.94 4.98
C GLY A 14 7.17 2.05 6.12
N ARG A 15 8.11 3.00 6.03
CA ARG A 15 9.06 3.36 7.11
C ARG A 15 9.00 4.85 7.37
N GLY A 16 9.33 5.27 8.61
CA GLY A 16 9.27 6.67 8.98
C GLY A 16 7.88 7.25 8.70
N PHE A 17 7.80 8.41 8.05
CA PHE A 17 6.54 9.06 7.70
C PHE A 17 5.67 8.26 6.72
N SER A 18 6.26 7.34 5.95
CA SER A 18 5.50 6.49 5.04
C SER A 18 4.67 5.43 5.76
N TYR A 19 4.99 5.09 7.01
CA TYR A 19 4.20 4.12 7.77
C TYR A 19 2.76 4.59 8.06
N PRO A 20 2.50 5.78 8.63
CA PRO A 20 1.13 6.26 8.79
C PRO A 20 0.37 6.40 7.46
N ILE A 21 1.06 6.68 6.34
CA ILE A 21 0.44 6.70 5.01
C ILE A 21 0.05 5.29 4.57
N ALA A 22 0.88 4.29 4.86
CA ALA A 22 0.55 2.88 4.62
C ALA A 22 -0.70 2.45 5.41
N LEU A 23 -0.82 2.88 6.68
CA LEU A 23 -2.02 2.64 7.49
C LEU A 23 -3.27 3.26 6.85
N GLU A 24 -3.17 4.51 6.38
CA GLU A 24 -4.27 5.20 5.69
C GLU A 24 -4.68 4.47 4.40
N GLY A 25 -3.71 4.02 3.60
CA GLY A 25 -3.98 3.23 2.39
C GLY A 25 -4.71 1.92 2.69
N ALA A 26 -4.27 1.20 3.72
CA ALA A 26 -4.93 -0.01 4.18
C ALA A 26 -6.35 0.26 4.68
N LEU A 27 -6.55 1.36 5.42
CA LEU A 27 -7.85 1.80 5.90
C LEU A 27 -8.80 2.09 4.74
N LYS A 28 -8.38 2.87 3.74
CA LYS A 28 -9.21 3.20 2.57
C LYS A 28 -9.61 1.96 1.77
N LEU A 29 -8.72 0.99 1.63
CA LEU A 29 -9.05 -0.26 0.94
C LEU A 29 -10.08 -1.08 1.72
N LYS A 30 -9.99 -1.13 3.06
CA LYS A 30 -11.01 -1.74 3.92
C LYS A 30 -12.36 -1.06 3.81
N GLU A 31 -12.39 0.26 3.94
CA GLU A 31 -13.62 1.05 3.97
C GLU A 31 -14.40 1.01 2.66
N LEU A 32 -13.70 1.10 1.51
CA LEU A 32 -14.33 1.26 0.21
C LEU A 32 -14.50 -0.06 -0.54
N ALA A 33 -13.50 -0.93 -0.50
CA ALA A 33 -13.48 -2.17 -1.28
C ALA A 33 -13.77 -3.42 -0.44
N TYR A 34 -13.88 -3.27 0.88
CA TYR A 34 -14.14 -4.37 1.83
C TYR A 34 -13.12 -5.51 1.69
N VAL A 35 -11.88 -5.15 1.42
CA VAL A 35 -10.74 -6.07 1.39
C VAL A 35 -10.01 -5.97 2.72
N HIS A 36 -9.73 -7.10 3.33
CA HIS A 36 -8.88 -7.11 4.53
C HIS A 36 -7.49 -6.57 4.17
N ALA A 37 -7.10 -5.50 4.83
CA ALA A 37 -5.84 -4.82 4.54
C ALA A 37 -5.22 -4.30 5.84
N GLU A 38 -3.92 -4.52 6.00
CA GLU A 38 -3.19 -4.09 7.19
C GLU A 38 -1.90 -3.36 6.81
N GLY A 39 -1.62 -2.28 7.56
CA GLY A 39 -0.37 -1.54 7.43
C GLY A 39 0.64 -1.99 8.48
N TYR A 40 1.89 -2.17 8.06
CA TYR A 40 3.00 -2.54 8.93
C TYR A 40 4.21 -1.64 8.72
N PRO A 41 4.97 -1.34 9.78
CA PRO A 41 6.30 -0.79 9.59
C PRO A 41 7.16 -1.83 8.85
N ALA A 42 7.73 -1.46 7.71
CA ALA A 42 8.49 -2.40 6.88
C ALA A 42 9.64 -3.09 7.65
N GLY A 43 10.23 -2.38 8.63
CA GLY A 43 11.28 -2.94 9.48
C GLY A 43 10.81 -4.02 10.44
N GLU A 44 9.51 -4.06 10.76
CA GLU A 44 8.93 -5.02 11.71
C GLU A 44 8.42 -6.30 11.05
N MET A 45 8.53 -6.42 9.72
CA MET A 45 8.03 -7.59 8.99
C MET A 45 8.58 -8.91 9.51
N LYS A 46 9.86 -8.94 9.92
CA LYS A 46 10.53 -10.15 10.43
C LYS A 46 10.02 -10.62 11.80
N HIS A 47 9.32 -9.75 12.51
CA HIS A 47 8.83 -10.04 13.87
C HIS A 47 7.41 -10.67 13.89
N GLY A 48 7.00 -11.26 12.78
CA GLY A 48 5.72 -11.99 12.68
C GLY A 48 5.02 -11.82 11.34
N PRO A 49 4.72 -10.57 10.87
CA PRO A 49 3.88 -10.36 9.68
C PRO A 49 4.41 -11.04 8.42
N LEU A 50 5.73 -11.26 8.30
CA LEU A 50 6.33 -11.94 7.17
C LEU A 50 5.83 -13.39 7.00
N ALA A 51 5.40 -14.03 8.09
CA ALA A 51 4.81 -15.37 8.06
C ALA A 51 3.44 -15.43 7.37
N LEU A 52 2.76 -14.28 7.22
CA LEU A 52 1.46 -14.17 6.57
C LEU A 52 1.56 -14.03 5.05
N ILE A 53 2.75 -13.84 4.51
CA ILE A 53 2.95 -13.69 3.06
C ILE A 53 2.72 -15.04 2.38
N GLU A 54 1.72 -15.07 1.50
CA GLU A 54 1.39 -16.17 0.63
C GLU A 54 1.73 -15.84 -0.83
N ASP A 55 1.92 -16.87 -1.64
CA ASP A 55 2.17 -16.68 -3.08
C ASP A 55 1.02 -15.91 -3.75
N GLY A 56 1.37 -14.88 -4.50
CA GLY A 56 0.42 -13.98 -5.15
C GLY A 56 -0.24 -12.95 -4.25
N MET A 57 0.04 -12.92 -2.94
CA MET A 57 -0.52 -11.92 -2.02
C MET A 57 -0.13 -10.50 -2.45
N PRO A 58 -1.10 -9.58 -2.60
CA PRO A 58 -0.79 -8.20 -2.95
C PRO A 58 -0.19 -7.45 -1.75
N VAL A 59 0.96 -6.83 -1.98
CA VAL A 59 1.65 -5.99 -1.00
C VAL A 59 1.94 -4.63 -1.63
N VAL A 60 1.50 -3.57 -0.99
CA VAL A 60 1.86 -2.20 -1.36
C VAL A 60 3.09 -1.77 -0.56
N VAL A 61 4.10 -1.26 -1.22
CA VAL A 61 5.31 -0.76 -0.58
C VAL A 61 5.49 0.71 -0.92
N LEU A 62 5.55 1.55 0.11
CA LEU A 62 5.86 2.98 -0.01
C LEU A 62 7.35 3.18 0.23
N ALA A 63 8.08 3.50 -0.83
CA ALA A 63 9.53 3.71 -0.79
C ALA A 63 9.91 5.05 -1.46
N PRO A 64 9.61 6.19 -0.82
CA PRO A 64 10.08 7.46 -1.29
C PRO A 64 11.61 7.56 -1.18
N ARG A 65 12.21 8.49 -1.93
CA ARG A 65 13.63 8.80 -1.89
C ARG A 65 13.97 9.57 -0.60
N ASP A 66 14.06 8.81 0.49
CA ASP A 66 14.42 9.30 1.82
C ASP A 66 15.56 8.47 2.43
N ASN A 67 15.92 8.76 3.67
CA ASN A 67 16.96 8.05 4.41
C ASN A 67 16.63 6.55 4.66
N TYR A 68 15.38 6.15 4.47
CA TYR A 68 14.92 4.77 4.67
C TYR A 68 14.81 3.98 3.37
N TYR A 69 14.99 4.63 2.20
CA TYR A 69 14.75 4.02 0.89
C TYR A 69 15.41 2.65 0.74
N GLN A 70 16.72 2.56 0.96
CA GLN A 70 17.48 1.31 0.79
C GLN A 70 16.97 0.19 1.72
N LYS A 71 16.66 0.55 2.96
CA LYS A 71 16.12 -0.41 3.94
C LYS A 71 14.71 -0.87 3.56
N THR A 72 13.89 0.02 3.02
CA THR A 72 12.53 -0.30 2.54
C THR A 72 12.60 -1.22 1.32
N ILE A 73 13.50 -0.96 0.38
CA ILE A 73 13.74 -1.85 -0.78
C ILE A 73 14.21 -3.23 -0.32
N SER A 74 15.12 -3.31 0.66
CA SER A 74 15.54 -4.60 1.22
C SER A 74 14.36 -5.38 1.82
N ASN A 75 13.49 -4.73 2.60
CA ASN A 75 12.28 -5.37 3.12
C ASN A 75 11.29 -5.78 2.00
N MET A 76 11.19 -4.98 0.95
CA MET A 76 10.40 -5.32 -0.24
C MET A 76 10.90 -6.61 -0.90
N GLN A 77 12.21 -6.78 -1.05
CA GLN A 77 12.80 -8.00 -1.60
C GLN A 77 12.47 -9.25 -0.76
N GLU A 78 12.39 -9.10 0.55
CA GLU A 78 12.03 -10.21 1.44
C GLU A 78 10.61 -10.71 1.24
N VAL A 79 9.65 -9.82 0.96
CA VAL A 79 8.27 -10.21 0.65
C VAL A 79 8.14 -10.75 -0.78
N ILE A 80 8.88 -10.18 -1.73
CA ILE A 80 8.95 -10.70 -3.11
C ILE A 80 9.49 -12.14 -3.13
N ALA A 81 10.56 -12.40 -2.38
CA ALA A 81 11.15 -13.74 -2.29
C ALA A 81 10.19 -14.81 -1.72
N ARG A 82 9.07 -14.39 -1.11
CA ARG A 82 8.01 -15.26 -0.61
C ARG A 82 6.78 -15.31 -1.51
N GLY A 83 6.89 -14.78 -2.72
CA GLY A 83 5.84 -14.83 -3.73
C GLY A 83 4.85 -13.66 -3.69
N ALA A 84 5.09 -12.62 -2.89
CA ALA A 84 4.21 -11.45 -2.88
C ALA A 84 4.19 -10.74 -4.23
N LYS A 85 3.01 -10.27 -4.66
CA LYS A 85 2.85 -9.35 -5.79
C LYS A 85 2.97 -7.91 -5.31
N VAL A 86 4.14 -7.33 -5.47
CA VAL A 86 4.44 -6.00 -4.94
C VAL A 86 4.01 -4.90 -5.91
N LEU A 87 3.19 -3.97 -5.40
CA LEU A 87 2.94 -2.66 -5.97
C LEU A 87 3.86 -1.65 -5.25
N LEU A 88 4.90 -1.21 -5.93
CA LEU A 88 5.81 -0.19 -5.42
C LEU A 88 5.27 1.21 -5.74
N ILE A 89 5.22 2.10 -4.75
CA ILE A 89 4.95 3.53 -4.91
C ILE A 89 6.19 4.30 -4.46
N THR A 90 6.76 5.06 -5.38
CA THR A 90 8.04 5.75 -5.18
C THR A 90 8.09 7.05 -5.98
N ASN A 91 8.92 8.00 -5.57
CA ASN A 91 9.28 9.18 -6.35
C ASN A 91 10.63 9.02 -7.06
N LYS A 92 11.11 7.79 -7.16
CA LYS A 92 12.32 7.44 -7.91
C LYS A 92 11.91 6.88 -9.27
N SER A 93 12.62 7.28 -10.32
CA SER A 93 12.39 6.74 -11.67
C SER A 93 12.44 5.21 -11.67
N LYS A 94 11.60 4.59 -12.48
CA LYS A 94 11.57 3.12 -12.64
C LYS A 94 12.94 2.57 -13.04
N ASP A 95 13.66 3.29 -13.89
CA ASP A 95 14.98 2.90 -14.38
C ASP A 95 16.06 2.97 -13.29
N GLU A 96 15.81 3.73 -12.22
CA GLU A 96 16.68 3.85 -11.06
C GLU A 96 16.35 2.86 -9.95
N VAL A 97 15.20 2.20 -10.01
CA VAL A 97 14.81 1.19 -9.03
C VAL A 97 15.54 -0.10 -9.32
N MET A 98 16.63 -0.33 -8.62
CA MET A 98 17.45 -1.55 -8.74
C MET A 98 16.79 -2.71 -7.97
N SER A 99 15.67 -3.21 -8.50
CA SER A 99 14.93 -4.31 -7.88
C SER A 99 14.23 -5.14 -8.95
N GLU A 100 14.44 -6.44 -8.89
CA GLU A 100 13.80 -7.39 -9.81
C GLU A 100 12.46 -7.87 -9.26
N ASN A 101 11.61 -8.42 -10.15
CA ASN A 101 10.36 -9.08 -9.82
C ASN A 101 9.30 -8.18 -9.13
N ILE A 102 9.37 -6.87 -9.31
CA ILE A 102 8.30 -5.97 -8.90
C ILE A 102 7.13 -6.16 -9.88
N TRP A 103 5.94 -6.45 -9.34
CA TRP A 103 4.74 -6.63 -10.17
C TRP A 103 4.32 -5.35 -10.88
N GLN A 104 4.27 -4.22 -10.16
CA GLN A 104 4.00 -2.89 -10.73
C GLN A 104 4.69 -1.80 -9.92
N THR A 105 5.03 -0.71 -10.61
CA THR A 105 5.55 0.52 -10.00
C THR A 105 4.68 1.70 -10.38
N ILE A 106 4.30 2.50 -9.38
CA ILE A 106 3.70 3.82 -9.57
C ILE A 106 4.75 4.85 -9.18
N GLU A 107 5.14 5.66 -10.14
CA GLU A 107 6.02 6.79 -9.93
C GLU A 107 5.17 8.03 -9.59
N VAL A 108 5.49 8.69 -8.48
CA VAL A 108 4.95 9.99 -8.11
C VAL A 108 5.99 11.07 -8.36
N GLU A 109 5.55 12.30 -8.50
CA GLU A 109 6.47 13.42 -8.71
C GLU A 109 7.45 13.57 -7.55
N SER A 110 8.67 13.98 -7.87
CA SER A 110 9.65 14.38 -6.85
C SER A 110 9.27 15.75 -6.30
N ALA A 111 9.16 15.82 -4.99
CA ALA A 111 8.86 17.05 -4.27
C ALA A 111 9.75 17.14 -3.03
N ASN A 112 9.66 18.25 -2.30
CA ASN A 112 10.27 18.33 -0.99
C ASN A 112 9.63 17.33 -0.02
N GLU A 113 10.31 17.00 1.06
CA GLU A 113 9.88 15.98 2.02
C GLU A 113 8.50 16.28 2.63
N ASP A 114 8.14 17.57 2.79
CA ASP A 114 6.86 17.99 3.35
C ASP A 114 5.66 17.68 2.46
N LEU A 115 5.86 17.62 1.14
CA LEU A 115 4.81 17.33 0.16
C LEU A 115 4.70 15.85 -0.20
N LEU A 116 5.74 15.06 0.04
CA LEU A 116 5.74 13.63 -0.29
C LEU A 116 4.58 12.85 0.35
N PRO A 117 4.15 13.11 1.60
CA PRO A 117 3.00 12.43 2.19
C PRO A 117 1.71 12.56 1.36
N PHE A 118 1.45 13.75 0.81
CA PHE A 118 0.28 14.00 -0.04
C PHE A 118 0.38 13.23 -1.36
N LEU A 119 1.55 13.29 -2.00
CA LEU A 119 1.78 12.62 -3.28
C LEU A 119 1.70 11.10 -3.16
N LEU A 120 2.18 10.52 -2.05
CA LEU A 120 2.09 9.08 -1.79
C LEU A 120 0.67 8.64 -1.45
N THR A 121 -0.15 9.51 -0.86
CA THR A 121 -1.53 9.20 -0.47
C THR A 121 -2.45 9.07 -1.69
N VAL A 122 -2.29 9.90 -2.71
CA VAL A 122 -3.16 9.92 -3.91
C VAL A 122 -3.24 8.56 -4.62
N PRO A 123 -2.13 7.85 -4.92
CA PRO A 123 -2.20 6.51 -5.51
C PRO A 123 -2.95 5.50 -4.64
N LEU A 124 -2.86 5.60 -3.32
CA LEU A 124 -3.55 4.71 -2.39
C LEU A 124 -5.07 4.94 -2.41
N GLN A 125 -5.49 6.21 -2.44
CA GLN A 125 -6.89 6.58 -2.61
C GLN A 125 -7.44 6.06 -3.93
N LYS A 126 -6.70 6.23 -5.05
CA LYS A 126 -7.06 5.69 -6.36
C LYS A 126 -7.14 4.17 -6.36
N LEU A 127 -6.22 3.48 -5.67
CA LEU A 127 -6.27 2.03 -5.54
C LEU A 127 -7.57 1.58 -4.88
N ALA A 128 -7.94 2.18 -3.76
CA ALA A 128 -9.17 1.87 -3.04
C ALA A 128 -10.43 2.19 -3.89
N TYR A 129 -10.43 3.37 -4.53
CA TYR A 129 -11.49 3.83 -5.43
C TYR A 129 -11.75 2.83 -6.58
N TYR A 130 -10.71 2.51 -7.36
CA TYR A 130 -10.86 1.58 -8.48
C TYR A 130 -11.13 0.15 -8.06
N SER A 131 -10.69 -0.26 -6.87
CA SER A 131 -11.02 -1.57 -6.31
C SER A 131 -12.50 -1.66 -5.95
N ALA A 132 -13.06 -0.60 -5.35
CA ALA A 132 -14.49 -0.51 -5.03
C ALA A 132 -15.35 -0.48 -6.29
N LEU A 133 -14.99 0.35 -7.29
CA LEU A 133 -15.66 0.40 -8.58
C LEU A 133 -15.73 -0.95 -9.26
N LYS A 134 -14.59 -1.67 -9.28
CA LYS A 134 -14.51 -3.00 -9.90
C LYS A 134 -15.43 -4.01 -9.23
N LYS A 135 -15.64 -3.88 -7.92
CA LYS A 135 -16.57 -4.71 -7.16
C LYS A 135 -18.03 -4.25 -7.24
N GLY A 136 -18.29 -3.14 -7.94
CA GLY A 136 -19.64 -2.58 -8.06
C GLY A 136 -20.18 -1.93 -6.78
N TYR A 137 -19.27 -1.49 -5.88
CA TYR A 137 -19.67 -0.84 -4.63
C TYR A 137 -19.86 0.66 -4.81
N ASP A 138 -20.81 1.20 -4.03
CA ASP A 138 -21.04 2.64 -3.93
C ASP A 138 -19.90 3.27 -3.10
N ILE A 139 -19.12 4.13 -3.74
CA ILE A 139 -17.94 4.74 -3.13
C ILE A 139 -18.35 5.86 -2.16
N ASP A 140 -19.46 6.52 -2.41
CA ASP A 140 -19.93 7.64 -1.60
C ASP A 140 -20.75 7.20 -0.38
N LYS A 141 -21.23 5.97 -0.39
CA LYS A 141 -22.03 5.39 0.69
C LYS A 141 -21.52 4.01 1.09
N PRO A 142 -20.33 3.95 1.68
CA PRO A 142 -19.79 2.70 2.18
C PRO A 142 -20.71 2.11 3.25
N ARG A 143 -20.92 0.79 3.19
CA ARG A 143 -21.76 0.09 4.15
C ARG A 143 -21.15 0.14 5.56
N ASN A 144 -22.02 0.16 6.57
CA ASN A 144 -21.63 0.12 7.99
C ASN A 144 -20.78 1.31 8.47
N LEU A 145 -20.67 2.36 7.66
CA LEU A 145 -19.99 3.59 8.03
C LEU A 145 -20.94 4.77 7.96
N ALA A 146 -20.93 5.60 9.00
CA ALA A 146 -21.66 6.86 9.02
C ALA A 146 -20.70 8.01 8.64
N LYS A 147 -21.15 8.93 7.77
CA LYS A 147 -20.38 10.15 7.44
C LYS A 147 -20.25 11.11 8.63
N SER A 148 -21.16 10.99 9.59
CA SER A 148 -21.09 11.70 10.87
C SER A 148 -21.53 10.76 11.97
N VAL A 149 -20.80 10.74 13.08
CA VAL A 149 -21.23 10.03 14.29
C VAL A 149 -22.19 10.95 15.01
N THR A 150 -23.48 10.65 14.94
CA THR A 150 -24.57 11.38 15.63
C THR A 150 -25.15 10.58 16.79
N VAL A 151 -24.51 9.48 17.16
CA VAL A 151 -24.94 8.62 18.27
C VAL A 151 -24.03 8.87 19.45
N GLU A 152 -24.59 9.35 20.55
CA GLU A 152 -23.96 9.40 21.87
C GLU A 152 -23.96 8.00 22.52
#